data_d64bf7fdee8e72230d82f3ba00b0edc5
#
_entry.id   d64bf7fdee8e72230d82f3ba00b0edc5
#
_cell.length_a   1.000
_cell.length_b   1.000
_cell.length_c   1.000
_cell.angle_alpha   90.00
_cell.angle_beta   90.00
_cell.angle_gamma   90.00
#
_symmetry.space_group_name_H-M   'P 1'
#
loop_
_entity.id
_entity.type
_entity.pdbx_description
1 polymer ?
#
loop_
_entity_poly.entity_id
_entity_poly.type
_entity_poly.pdbx_seq_one_letter_code
_entity_poly.pdbx_strand_id
1 'polypeptide(L)'
;MFGALAEHTGAQWLQRFVTAKQMRKVNINEVKEQAWQSPGGKYAVSFKGISEALGRDSSSLDLSERHPFDLEWNRVPPGKQNFPYHAHSAQWELYLVISGQGRVRHKDGTTDVVAGDAFIFGPDEPHQLINSGQEDLTYYVVADNPIGESAYYPDSGKWKVNKSSAKDRVVVKGNETHYFDGEE
;
A
#
# COMPACT_ATOMS: atom_id res chain seq x y z
N MET A 1 -12.19 5.19 74.92
CA MET A 1 -11.00 4.94 74.06
C MET A 1 -11.51 4.85 72.63
N PHE A 2 -11.34 5.93 71.89
CA PHE A 2 -11.78 6.00 70.50
C PHE A 2 -10.61 5.72 69.58
N GLY A 3 -10.70 4.65 68.77
CA GLY A 3 -9.75 4.31 67.73
C GLY A 3 -10.07 5.07 66.45
N ALA A 4 -9.09 5.79 65.93
CA ALA A 4 -9.18 6.56 64.71
C ALA A 4 -9.24 5.66 63.48
N LEU A 5 -10.24 5.85 62.63
CA LEU A 5 -10.31 5.31 61.28
C LEU A 5 -9.41 6.16 60.36
N ALA A 6 -8.40 5.51 59.80
CA ALA A 6 -7.57 6.12 58.74
C ALA A 6 -8.32 6.06 57.42
N GLU A 7 -8.70 7.21 56.89
CA GLU A 7 -9.22 7.35 55.53
C GLU A 7 -8.09 7.16 54.52
N HIS A 8 -8.19 6.11 53.70
CA HIS A 8 -7.36 5.93 52.54
C HIS A 8 -7.98 6.69 51.33
N THR A 9 -7.60 7.94 51.18
CA THR A 9 -7.81 8.68 49.94
C THR A 9 -6.63 8.48 49.01
N GLY A 10 -6.68 7.47 48.18
CA GLY A 10 -5.66 7.17 47.18
C GLY A 10 -6.25 7.10 45.78
N ALA A 11 -6.92 8.15 45.32
CA ALA A 11 -7.25 8.30 43.92
C ALA A 11 -6.02 8.90 43.19
N GLN A 12 -5.06 8.06 42.86
CA GLN A 12 -4.04 8.39 41.85
C GLN A 12 -4.70 8.46 40.49
N TRP A 13 -5.18 9.63 40.12
CA TRP A 13 -5.50 9.94 38.72
C TRP A 13 -4.20 9.96 37.96
N LEU A 14 -3.94 8.87 37.23
CA LEU A 14 -2.90 8.84 36.15
C LEU A 14 -3.32 9.92 35.15
N GLN A 15 -2.73 11.11 35.30
CA GLN A 15 -2.71 12.08 34.23
C GLN A 15 -1.99 11.43 33.04
N ARG A 16 -2.76 10.88 32.12
CA ARG A 16 -2.27 10.62 30.77
C ARG A 16 -1.87 11.98 30.21
N PHE A 17 -0.58 12.27 30.25
CA PHE A 17 -0.02 13.35 29.44
C PHE A 17 -0.30 13.00 28.00
N VAL A 18 -1.37 13.56 27.45
CA VAL A 18 -1.56 13.61 26.01
C VAL A 18 -0.48 14.58 25.52
N THR A 19 0.69 14.05 25.20
CA THR A 19 1.69 14.81 24.47
C THR A 19 1.03 15.22 23.16
N ALA A 20 0.82 16.52 22.97
CA ALA A 20 0.31 17.06 21.72
C ALA A 20 1.18 16.46 20.59
N LYS A 21 0.58 15.68 19.68
CA LYS A 21 1.30 15.11 18.55
C LYS A 21 1.85 16.28 17.74
N GLN A 22 3.17 16.43 17.71
CA GLN A 22 3.81 17.41 16.86
C GLN A 22 3.40 17.18 15.40
N MET A 23 3.19 18.27 14.63
CA MET A 23 2.89 18.17 13.21
C MET A 23 4.01 17.38 12.50
N ARG A 24 3.63 16.32 11.81
CA ARG A 24 4.56 15.55 10.98
C ARG A 24 4.65 16.22 9.61
N LYS A 25 5.87 16.47 9.15
CA LYS A 25 6.14 17.11 7.86
C LYS A 25 7.35 16.47 7.23
N VAL A 26 7.27 16.24 5.92
CA VAL A 26 8.40 15.83 5.10
C VAL A 26 8.35 16.59 3.78
N ASN A 27 9.52 16.87 3.20
CA ASN A 27 9.64 17.34 1.83
C ASN A 27 9.96 16.13 0.95
N ILE A 28 9.21 15.93 -0.13
CA ILE A 28 9.41 14.78 -1.03
C ILE A 28 10.83 14.70 -1.59
N ASN A 29 11.52 15.84 -1.75
CA ASN A 29 12.91 15.87 -2.22
C ASN A 29 13.90 15.28 -1.20
N GLU A 30 13.48 15.21 0.08
CA GLU A 30 14.26 14.64 1.18
C GLU A 30 13.93 13.17 1.43
N VAL A 31 12.82 12.66 0.86
CA VAL A 31 12.45 11.25 0.96
C VAL A 31 13.39 10.44 0.10
N LYS A 32 14.01 9.41 0.72
CA LYS A 32 14.91 8.50 0.03
C LYS A 32 14.18 7.77 -1.10
N GLU A 33 14.68 7.90 -2.31
CA GLU A 33 14.20 7.11 -3.46
C GLU A 33 14.73 5.68 -3.33
N GLN A 34 13.84 4.73 -3.51
CA GLN A 34 14.12 3.30 -3.62
C GLN A 34 13.81 2.86 -5.05
N ALA A 35 14.47 1.82 -5.52
CA ALA A 35 14.21 1.28 -6.86
C ALA A 35 14.32 -0.22 -6.86
N TRP A 36 13.53 -0.85 -7.72
CA TRP A 36 13.67 -2.27 -8.02
C TRP A 36 13.39 -2.55 -9.49
N GLN A 37 13.91 -3.68 -9.96
CA GLN A 37 13.70 -4.18 -11.30
C GLN A 37 13.53 -5.70 -11.26
N SER A 38 12.63 -6.22 -12.08
CA SER A 38 12.49 -7.67 -12.25
C SER A 38 13.71 -8.28 -12.93
N PRO A 39 14.04 -9.57 -12.72
CA PRO A 39 15.19 -10.21 -13.33
C PRO A 39 15.23 -10.12 -14.86
N GLY A 40 14.07 -10.20 -15.52
CA GLY A 40 13.95 -10.03 -16.97
C GLY A 40 13.84 -8.58 -17.44
N GLY A 41 13.91 -7.60 -16.55
CA GLY A 41 13.91 -6.18 -16.87
C GLY A 41 12.58 -5.62 -17.43
N LYS A 42 11.51 -6.40 -17.45
CA LYS A 42 10.20 -5.97 -17.94
C LYS A 42 9.55 -4.95 -16.99
N TYR A 43 9.64 -5.21 -15.70
CA TYR A 43 9.10 -4.37 -14.65
C TYR A 43 10.24 -3.59 -14.00
N ALA A 44 10.05 -2.28 -13.85
CA ALA A 44 10.99 -1.42 -13.14
C ALA A 44 10.26 -0.20 -12.60
N VAL A 45 10.48 0.13 -11.34
CA VAL A 45 9.95 1.32 -10.71
C VAL A 45 10.93 1.88 -9.69
N SER A 46 11.03 3.21 -9.64
CA SER A 46 11.58 3.93 -8.50
C SER A 46 10.43 4.56 -7.72
N PHE A 47 10.51 4.58 -6.41
CA PHE A 47 9.44 5.09 -5.56
C PHE A 47 9.96 5.80 -4.32
N LYS A 48 9.13 6.67 -3.76
CA LYS A 48 9.34 7.35 -2.49
C LYS A 48 8.12 7.15 -1.62
N GLY A 49 8.26 6.41 -0.52
CA GLY A 49 7.22 6.19 0.49
C GLY A 49 7.02 7.43 1.35
N ILE A 50 6.09 8.28 0.98
CA ILE A 50 5.81 9.53 1.71
C ILE A 50 5.14 9.21 3.05
N SER A 51 4.21 8.26 3.05
CA SER A 51 3.52 7.84 4.27
C SER A 51 4.47 7.19 5.28
N GLU A 52 5.41 6.37 4.82
CA GLU A 52 6.46 5.80 5.69
C GLU A 52 7.36 6.90 6.27
N ALA A 53 7.76 7.88 5.47
CA ALA A 53 8.54 9.02 5.93
C ALA A 53 7.78 9.87 6.96
N LEU A 54 6.45 9.83 6.93
CA LEU A 54 5.57 10.44 7.93
C LEU A 54 5.24 9.51 9.12
N GLY A 55 5.89 8.35 9.19
CA GLY A 55 5.81 7.41 10.32
C GLY A 55 4.72 6.34 10.20
N ARG A 56 4.29 6.01 8.97
CA ARG A 56 3.43 4.86 8.73
C ARG A 56 4.23 3.56 8.95
N ASP A 57 3.67 2.63 9.69
CA ASP A 57 4.13 1.23 9.74
C ASP A 57 3.11 0.33 9.03
N SER A 58 3.41 -0.04 7.79
CA SER A 58 2.55 -0.91 6.97
C SER A 58 2.39 -2.33 7.55
N SER A 59 3.25 -2.72 8.47
CA SER A 59 3.24 -4.04 9.12
C SER A 59 2.43 -4.06 10.42
N SER A 60 2.07 -2.90 10.97
CA SER A 60 1.29 -2.81 12.18
C SER A 60 -0.18 -3.14 11.94
N LEU A 61 -0.82 -3.77 12.91
CA LEU A 61 -2.28 -3.94 12.98
C LEU A 61 -2.95 -2.79 13.74
N ASP A 62 -2.18 -1.91 14.38
CA ASP A 62 -2.68 -0.69 15.02
C ASP A 62 -2.86 0.39 13.95
N LEU A 63 -4.11 0.81 13.72
CA LEU A 63 -4.44 1.83 12.74
C LEU A 63 -3.82 3.19 13.05
N SER A 64 -3.45 3.46 14.30
CA SER A 64 -2.74 4.70 14.67
C SER A 64 -1.30 4.73 14.15
N GLU A 65 -0.70 3.57 13.92
CA GLU A 65 0.64 3.39 13.36
C GLU A 65 0.57 3.08 11.87
N ARG A 66 -0.41 2.24 11.46
CA ARG A 66 -0.59 1.82 10.07
C ARG A 66 -1.05 2.95 9.16
N HIS A 67 -1.74 3.97 9.67
CA HIS A 67 -2.48 5.00 8.94
C HIS A 67 -3.59 4.42 8.02
N PRO A 68 -4.69 5.14 7.77
CA PRO A 68 -5.79 4.64 6.94
C PRO A 68 -5.50 4.70 5.44
N PHE A 69 -4.44 5.38 5.03
CA PHE A 69 -4.02 5.52 3.64
C PHE A 69 -2.50 5.46 3.51
N ASP A 70 -2.05 5.20 2.30
CA ASP A 70 -0.67 5.25 1.85
C ASP A 70 -0.54 6.24 0.71
N LEU A 71 0.51 7.02 0.72
CA LEU A 71 0.87 7.95 -0.35
C LEU A 71 2.30 7.66 -0.80
N GLU A 72 2.43 7.30 -2.06
CA GLU A 72 3.72 7.11 -2.71
C GLU A 72 3.86 7.98 -3.95
N TRP A 73 5.07 8.45 -4.22
CA TRP A 73 5.48 8.95 -5.51
C TRP A 73 6.21 7.83 -6.25
N ASN A 74 5.86 7.63 -7.52
CA ASN A 74 6.41 6.57 -8.34
C ASN A 74 6.94 7.10 -9.66
N ARG A 75 7.97 6.43 -10.20
CA ARG A 75 8.60 6.73 -11.48
C ARG A 75 8.89 5.44 -12.23
N VAL A 76 8.35 5.34 -13.44
CA VAL A 76 8.52 4.20 -14.34
C VAL A 76 9.35 4.64 -15.55
N PRO A 77 10.52 4.06 -15.80
CA PRO A 77 11.35 4.40 -16.96
C PRO A 77 10.67 4.07 -18.30
N PRO A 78 11.10 4.69 -19.43
CA PRO A 78 10.60 4.40 -20.76
C PRO A 78 10.60 2.91 -21.11
N GLY A 79 9.50 2.43 -21.69
CA GLY A 79 9.32 1.04 -22.10
C GLY A 79 9.16 0.04 -20.96
N LYS A 80 9.10 0.49 -19.71
CA LYS A 80 8.90 -0.39 -18.54
C LYS A 80 7.46 -0.37 -18.06
N GLN A 81 7.14 -1.36 -17.26
CA GLN A 81 5.87 -1.51 -16.55
C GLN A 81 6.12 -1.37 -15.06
N ASN A 82 5.16 -0.80 -14.32
CA ASN A 82 5.32 -0.63 -12.86
C ASN A 82 5.35 -1.99 -12.14
N PHE A 83 4.25 -2.71 -12.19
CA PHE A 83 4.05 -4.01 -11.54
C PHE A 83 3.41 -5.00 -12.52
N PRO A 84 3.39 -6.32 -12.22
CA PRO A 84 2.55 -7.25 -12.94
C PRO A 84 1.08 -6.84 -12.91
N TYR A 85 0.33 -7.15 -13.96
CA TYR A 85 -1.11 -6.96 -14.02
C TYR A 85 -1.77 -7.66 -12.82
N HIS A 86 -2.49 -6.92 -11.98
CA HIS A 86 -3.01 -7.43 -10.71
C HIS A 86 -4.28 -6.72 -10.28
N ALA A 87 -5.04 -7.38 -9.43
CA ALA A 87 -6.20 -6.85 -8.73
C ALA A 87 -6.02 -7.00 -7.22
N HIS A 88 -6.55 -6.07 -6.46
CA HIS A 88 -6.61 -6.10 -5.01
C HIS A 88 -7.92 -6.68 -4.52
N SER A 89 -7.91 -7.45 -3.43
CA SER A 89 -9.14 -8.03 -2.86
C SER A 89 -9.98 -7.02 -2.07
N ALA A 90 -9.36 -5.99 -1.52
CA ALA A 90 -10.02 -5.02 -0.65
C ALA A 90 -9.49 -3.58 -0.83
N GLN A 91 -8.30 -3.39 -1.38
CA GLN A 91 -7.64 -2.09 -1.47
C GLN A 91 -8.17 -1.27 -2.64
N TRP A 92 -8.34 0.03 -2.39
CA TRP A 92 -8.54 1.05 -3.41
C TRP A 92 -7.23 1.77 -3.71
N GLU A 93 -6.99 2.09 -4.98
CA GLU A 93 -5.82 2.85 -5.42
C GLU A 93 -6.23 4.00 -6.34
N LEU A 94 -5.91 5.23 -5.92
CA LEU A 94 -6.09 6.45 -6.72
C LEU A 94 -4.73 6.87 -7.27
N TYR A 95 -4.67 7.08 -8.57
CA TYR A 95 -3.49 7.51 -9.31
C TYR A 95 -3.65 8.95 -9.80
N LEU A 96 -2.57 9.73 -9.77
CA LEU A 96 -2.49 11.06 -10.37
C LEU A 96 -1.17 11.17 -11.15
N VAL A 97 -1.25 11.25 -12.47
CA VAL A 97 -0.08 11.41 -13.35
C VAL A 97 0.48 12.81 -13.23
N ILE A 98 1.78 12.93 -12.94
CA ILE A 98 2.48 14.21 -12.74
C ILE A 98 3.25 14.63 -13.97
N SER A 99 3.94 13.68 -14.63
CA SER A 99 4.70 13.94 -15.86
C SER A 99 4.82 12.68 -16.70
N GLY A 100 5.16 12.88 -17.96
CA GLY A 100 5.27 11.79 -18.94
C GLY A 100 3.92 11.37 -19.49
N GLN A 101 3.94 10.26 -20.22
CA GLN A 101 2.76 9.62 -20.80
C GLN A 101 2.89 8.10 -20.72
N GLY A 102 1.76 7.42 -20.69
CA GLY A 102 1.74 5.98 -20.58
C GLY A 102 0.42 5.37 -20.99
N ARG A 103 0.26 4.11 -20.65
CA ARG A 103 -0.99 3.36 -20.80
C ARG A 103 -1.34 2.68 -19.50
N VAL A 104 -2.63 2.68 -19.21
CA VAL A 104 -3.20 1.88 -18.14
C VAL A 104 -3.90 0.69 -18.77
N ARG A 105 -3.44 -0.51 -18.48
CA ARG A 105 -4.13 -1.75 -18.81
C ARG A 105 -5.16 -2.04 -17.73
N HIS A 106 -6.38 -2.34 -18.13
CA HIS A 106 -7.50 -2.68 -17.26
C HIS A 106 -8.34 -3.81 -17.88
N LYS A 107 -9.40 -4.25 -17.23
CA LYS A 107 -10.21 -5.40 -17.68
C LYS A 107 -10.81 -5.24 -19.09
N ASP A 108 -11.14 -4.00 -19.48
CA ASP A 108 -11.79 -3.71 -20.76
C ASP A 108 -10.80 -3.30 -21.87
N GLY A 109 -9.48 -3.37 -21.60
CA GLY A 109 -8.44 -3.04 -22.57
C GLY A 109 -7.33 -2.15 -22.03
N THR A 110 -6.97 -1.12 -22.79
CA THR A 110 -5.94 -0.14 -22.43
C THR A 110 -6.42 1.27 -22.69
N THR A 111 -6.08 2.20 -21.80
CA THR A 111 -6.36 3.63 -21.93
C THR A 111 -5.04 4.40 -21.87
N ASP A 112 -4.81 5.31 -22.82
CA ASP A 112 -3.68 6.21 -22.78
C ASP A 112 -3.87 7.25 -21.68
N VAL A 113 -2.77 7.59 -20.98
CA VAL A 113 -2.76 8.58 -19.91
C VAL A 113 -1.61 9.56 -20.08
N VAL A 114 -1.83 10.79 -19.67
CA VAL A 114 -0.86 11.90 -19.75
C VAL A 114 -0.84 12.67 -18.43
N ALA A 115 0.12 13.58 -18.29
CA ALA A 115 0.20 14.46 -17.12
C ALA A 115 -1.12 15.21 -16.87
N GLY A 116 -1.59 15.17 -15.62
CA GLY A 116 -2.86 15.75 -15.18
C GLY A 116 -4.02 14.74 -15.09
N ASP A 117 -3.89 13.56 -15.70
CA ASP A 117 -4.91 12.51 -15.60
C ASP A 117 -4.95 11.90 -14.20
N ALA A 118 -6.15 11.67 -13.71
CA ALA A 118 -6.39 10.92 -12.49
C ALA A 118 -7.36 9.77 -12.77
N PHE A 119 -7.11 8.61 -12.16
CA PHE A 119 -7.95 7.42 -12.28
C PHE A 119 -7.88 6.59 -11.00
N ILE A 120 -8.87 5.74 -10.80
CA ILE A 120 -9.01 4.95 -9.58
C ILE A 120 -9.37 3.52 -9.92
N PHE A 121 -8.86 2.58 -9.12
CA PHE A 121 -9.23 1.18 -9.14
C PHE A 121 -9.70 0.75 -7.75
N GLY A 122 -10.83 0.08 -7.73
CA GLY A 122 -11.38 -0.54 -6.54
C GLY A 122 -10.99 -2.01 -6.41
N PRO A 123 -11.51 -2.68 -5.38
CA PRO A 123 -11.38 -4.13 -5.25
C PRO A 123 -11.85 -4.87 -6.51
N ASP A 124 -11.15 -5.95 -6.84
CA ASP A 124 -11.39 -6.81 -8.01
C ASP A 124 -11.25 -6.13 -9.38
N GLU A 125 -10.71 -4.92 -9.43
CA GLU A 125 -10.42 -4.20 -10.69
C GLU A 125 -8.94 -4.38 -11.08
N PRO A 126 -8.63 -5.30 -12.01
CA PRO A 126 -7.24 -5.56 -12.39
C PRO A 126 -6.67 -4.42 -13.23
N HIS A 127 -5.44 -4.03 -12.89
CA HIS A 127 -4.77 -2.90 -13.53
C HIS A 127 -3.26 -3.04 -13.59
N GLN A 128 -2.65 -2.23 -14.45
CA GLN A 128 -1.21 -2.12 -14.65
C GLN A 128 -0.87 -0.83 -15.39
N LEU A 129 0.16 -0.12 -14.94
CA LEU A 129 0.70 1.03 -15.66
C LEU A 129 1.89 0.63 -16.51
N ILE A 130 1.93 1.15 -17.73
CA ILE A 130 2.95 0.90 -18.73
C ILE A 130 3.46 2.25 -19.22
N ASN A 131 4.74 2.53 -19.07
CA ASN A 131 5.32 3.70 -19.68
C ASN A 131 5.53 3.43 -21.18
N SER A 132 4.67 3.99 -22.03
CA SER A 132 4.76 3.92 -23.49
C SER A 132 5.43 5.15 -24.10
N GLY A 133 5.86 6.11 -23.29
CA GLY A 133 6.54 7.33 -23.69
C GLY A 133 8.05 7.16 -23.85
N GLN A 134 8.73 8.29 -24.12
CA GLN A 134 10.18 8.39 -24.26
C GLN A 134 10.87 8.95 -23.01
N GLU A 135 10.07 9.49 -22.07
CA GLU A 135 10.51 10.05 -20.81
C GLU A 135 9.93 9.25 -19.64
N ASP A 136 10.42 9.49 -18.45
CA ASP A 136 9.89 8.85 -17.24
C ASP A 136 8.40 9.20 -17.03
N LEU A 137 7.58 8.19 -16.78
CA LEU A 137 6.21 8.35 -16.32
C LEU A 137 6.23 8.49 -14.81
N THR A 138 5.86 9.67 -14.29
CA THR A 138 5.79 9.91 -12.85
C THR A 138 4.36 10.13 -12.39
N TYR A 139 4.01 9.56 -11.24
CA TYR A 139 2.67 9.67 -10.69
C TYR A 139 2.68 9.54 -9.16
N TYR A 140 1.65 10.05 -8.52
CA TYR A 140 1.30 9.69 -7.16
C TYR A 140 0.30 8.55 -7.15
N VAL A 141 0.42 7.66 -6.18
CA VAL A 141 -0.62 6.71 -5.82
C VAL A 141 -1.02 6.92 -4.37
N VAL A 142 -2.32 7.00 -4.14
CA VAL A 142 -2.94 7.00 -2.81
C VAL A 142 -3.72 5.71 -2.70
N ALA A 143 -3.32 4.86 -1.77
CA ALA A 143 -4.01 3.62 -1.48
C ALA A 143 -4.63 3.66 -0.08
N ASP A 144 -5.79 3.06 0.12
CA ASP A 144 -6.23 2.75 1.46
C ASP A 144 -5.46 1.54 2.01
N ASN A 145 -5.56 1.27 3.30
CA ASN A 145 -4.74 0.25 3.96
C ASN A 145 -5.59 -0.82 4.66
N PRO A 146 -6.41 -1.60 3.92
CA PRO A 146 -7.19 -2.66 4.54
C PRO A 146 -6.28 -3.71 5.17
N ILE A 147 -6.69 -4.20 6.35
CA ILE A 147 -6.02 -5.33 7.01
C ILE A 147 -6.44 -6.61 6.30
N GLY A 148 -5.49 -7.50 6.04
CA GLY A 148 -5.77 -8.78 5.40
C GLY A 148 -5.87 -8.72 3.88
N GLU A 149 -5.35 -7.67 3.26
CA GLU A 149 -5.29 -7.49 1.82
C GLU A 149 -4.59 -8.66 1.11
N SER A 150 -5.17 -9.10 -0.01
CA SER A 150 -4.54 -10.02 -0.96
C SER A 150 -4.56 -9.44 -2.38
N ALA A 151 -3.62 -9.87 -3.22
CA ALA A 151 -3.59 -9.47 -4.61
C ALA A 151 -3.60 -10.70 -5.53
N TYR A 152 -4.40 -10.63 -6.59
CA TYR A 152 -4.47 -11.64 -7.64
C TYR A 152 -3.75 -11.14 -8.90
N TYR A 153 -3.05 -12.04 -9.58
CA TYR A 153 -2.29 -11.77 -10.80
C TYR A 153 -2.87 -12.57 -11.98
N PRO A 154 -3.84 -12.01 -12.75
CA PRO A 154 -4.57 -12.75 -13.79
C PRO A 154 -3.67 -13.42 -14.83
N ASP A 155 -2.59 -12.76 -15.27
CA ASP A 155 -1.69 -13.29 -16.31
C ASP A 155 -0.96 -14.57 -15.89
N SER A 156 -0.80 -14.81 -14.60
CA SER A 156 -0.02 -15.95 -14.09
C SER A 156 -0.79 -16.89 -13.16
N GLY A 157 -2.04 -16.52 -12.80
CA GLY A 157 -2.86 -17.28 -11.87
C GLY A 157 -2.25 -17.39 -10.47
N LYS A 158 -1.53 -16.34 -10.05
CA LYS A 158 -0.90 -16.30 -8.73
C LYS A 158 -1.69 -15.42 -7.78
N TRP A 159 -1.51 -15.69 -6.49
CA TRP A 159 -2.01 -14.87 -5.39
C TRP A 159 -0.87 -14.44 -4.48
N LYS A 160 -0.93 -13.20 -4.03
CA LYS A 160 -0.10 -12.70 -2.93
C LYS A 160 -1.01 -12.58 -1.71
N VAL A 161 -0.78 -13.41 -0.71
CA VAL A 161 -1.65 -13.54 0.46
C VAL A 161 -0.84 -13.45 1.75
N ASN A 162 -1.51 -13.13 2.85
CA ASN A 162 -0.93 -13.27 4.18
C ASN A 162 -1.03 -14.74 4.61
N LYS A 163 0.08 -15.32 5.08
CA LYS A 163 0.12 -16.70 5.54
C LYS A 163 -0.31 -16.82 7.00
N SER A 164 0.42 -16.21 7.90
CA SER A 164 0.19 -16.33 9.36
C SER A 164 0.05 -14.98 10.05
N SER A 165 0.45 -13.91 9.41
CA SER A 165 0.35 -12.55 9.93
C SER A 165 0.37 -11.52 8.80
N ALA A 166 0.05 -10.26 9.12
CA ALA A 166 0.14 -9.16 8.16
C ALA A 166 1.58 -8.94 7.62
N LYS A 167 2.59 -9.45 8.33
CA LYS A 167 4.02 -9.36 7.95
C LYS A 167 4.49 -10.52 7.09
N ASP A 168 3.79 -11.66 7.12
CA ASP A 168 4.19 -12.90 6.47
C ASP A 168 3.41 -13.07 5.16
N ARG A 169 3.81 -12.31 4.15
CA ARG A 169 3.20 -12.35 2.81
C ARG A 169 3.93 -13.36 1.94
N VAL A 170 3.17 -14.24 1.32
CA VAL A 170 3.67 -15.26 0.38
C VAL A 170 2.99 -15.11 -0.98
N VAL A 171 3.69 -15.54 -2.03
CA VAL A 171 3.10 -15.68 -3.36
C VAL A 171 2.87 -17.17 -3.59
N VAL A 172 1.63 -17.52 -3.86
CA VAL A 172 1.21 -18.91 -4.10
C VAL A 172 0.62 -19.04 -5.49
N LYS A 173 0.71 -20.24 -6.05
CA LYS A 173 0.00 -20.65 -7.25
C LYS A 173 -0.64 -21.99 -6.94
N GLY A 174 -1.95 -22.09 -7.13
CA GLY A 174 -2.70 -23.31 -6.85
C GLY A 174 -4.02 -23.27 -7.59
N ASN A 175 -4.73 -24.38 -7.54
CA ASN A 175 -6.10 -24.49 -8.03
C ASN A 175 -7.07 -24.25 -6.87
N GLU A 176 -8.27 -23.81 -7.20
CA GLU A 176 -9.37 -23.85 -6.25
C GLU A 176 -9.61 -25.29 -5.80
N THR A 177 -9.90 -25.49 -4.53
CA THR A 177 -10.17 -26.77 -3.92
C THR A 177 -11.40 -26.67 -3.01
N HIS A 178 -12.01 -27.79 -2.71
CA HIS A 178 -13.12 -27.82 -1.77
C HIS A 178 -12.60 -27.62 -0.34
N TYR A 179 -13.42 -26.99 0.52
CA TYR A 179 -13.01 -26.63 1.88
C TYR A 179 -12.49 -27.82 2.71
N PHE A 180 -13.05 -29.01 2.47
CA PHE A 180 -12.69 -30.23 3.20
C PHE A 180 -11.62 -31.09 2.52
N ASP A 181 -11.13 -30.71 1.34
CA ASP A 181 -10.12 -31.50 0.63
C ASP A 181 -8.82 -31.56 1.43
N GLY A 182 -8.44 -32.77 1.86
CA GLY A 182 -7.25 -33.02 2.67
C GLY A 182 -7.45 -32.87 4.18
N GLU A 183 -8.67 -32.60 4.64
CA GLU A 183 -8.98 -32.47 6.08
C GLU A 183 -9.65 -33.71 6.68
N GLU A 184 -10.22 -34.59 5.86
CA GLU A 184 -10.90 -35.83 6.26
C GLU A 184 -10.08 -37.10 5.90
#